data_d1250ee27b25a67a2c69e3c8e6e2b081
#
_entry.id   d1250ee27b25a67a2c69e3c8e6e2b081
#
_cell.length_a   1.000
_cell.length_b   1.000
_cell.length_c   1.000
_cell.angle_alpha   90.00
_cell.angle_beta   90.00
_cell.angle_gamma   90.00
#
_symmetry.space_group_name_H-M   'P 1'
#
loop_
_entity.id
_entity.type
_entity.pdbx_description
1 polymer ?
#
loop_
_entity_poly.entity_id
_entity_poly.type
_entity_poly.pdbx_seq_one_letter_code
_entity_poly.pdbx_strand_id
1 'polypeptide(L)'
;MAHISGGDRSQLLLLPDSVDEYVGSDNVVRFIDAFVDGLDLKAAGFERVQAKSTGRPGYDPADLLKLYIYGYLNRVRSSRRLEVETRRNLEVIWLLRRLTPDFKTIADFRRDNRTAFRQVFREFVVLCRELDLFGRELIAVYGTRIKAVNSRERN
;
A
#
# COMPACT_ATOMS: atom_id res chain seq x y z
N MET A 1 25.93 -29.18 -20.69
CA MET A 1 25.69 -28.15 -19.65
C MET A 1 24.36 -28.45 -18.95
N ALA A 2 24.37 -28.43 -17.64
CA ALA A 2 23.12 -28.57 -16.87
C ALA A 2 22.36 -27.23 -16.83
N HIS A 3 21.05 -27.30 -16.72
CA HIS A 3 20.22 -26.11 -16.48
C HIS A 3 20.46 -25.56 -15.06
N ILE A 4 20.24 -24.26 -14.86
CA ILE A 4 20.19 -23.66 -13.52
C ILE A 4 18.99 -24.27 -12.80
N SER A 5 19.21 -24.83 -11.61
CA SER A 5 18.16 -25.46 -10.82
C SER A 5 17.79 -24.59 -9.62
N GLY A 6 16.54 -24.68 -9.18
CA GLY A 6 16.08 -24.03 -7.97
C GLY A 6 16.58 -24.75 -6.70
N GLY A 7 16.38 -24.11 -5.56
CA GLY A 7 16.69 -24.72 -4.26
C GLY A 7 15.67 -25.76 -3.83
N ASP A 8 16.06 -26.58 -2.87
CA ASP A 8 15.17 -27.57 -2.26
C ASP A 8 14.15 -26.86 -1.34
N ARG A 9 12.85 -27.10 -1.60
CA ARG A 9 11.73 -26.49 -0.83
C ARG A 9 11.68 -26.96 0.63
N SER A 10 12.23 -28.12 0.90
CA SER A 10 12.26 -28.71 2.25
C SER A 10 13.51 -28.39 3.04
N GLN A 11 14.46 -27.69 2.45
CA GLN A 11 15.70 -27.31 3.10
C GLN A 11 15.44 -26.38 4.29
N LEU A 12 15.89 -26.78 5.45
CA LEU A 12 15.89 -25.93 6.65
C LEU A 12 17.15 -25.06 6.65
N LEU A 13 16.95 -23.76 6.84
CA LEU A 13 18.05 -22.81 6.96
C LEU A 13 18.39 -22.61 8.43
N LEU A 14 19.69 -22.56 8.74
CA LEU A 14 20.15 -22.26 10.11
C LEU A 14 19.79 -20.83 10.54
N LEU A 15 19.84 -19.90 9.60
CA LEU A 15 19.40 -18.52 9.76
C LEU A 15 18.32 -18.26 8.71
N PRO A 16 17.05 -18.13 9.11
CA PRO A 16 16.00 -17.80 8.16
C PRO A 16 16.22 -16.39 7.61
N ASP A 17 16.04 -16.23 6.31
CA ASP A 17 16.08 -14.93 5.65
C ASP A 17 15.03 -14.00 6.25
N SER A 18 15.38 -12.74 6.42
CA SER A 18 14.40 -11.72 6.80
C SER A 18 13.53 -11.36 5.57
N VAL A 19 12.28 -10.95 5.80
CA VAL A 19 11.43 -10.46 4.70
C VAL A 19 12.08 -9.27 4.02
N ASP A 20 12.84 -8.48 4.75
CA ASP A 20 13.53 -7.29 4.23
C ASP A 20 14.54 -7.63 3.13
N GLU A 21 15.15 -8.80 3.15
CA GLU A 21 16.10 -9.26 2.13
C GLU A 21 15.44 -9.54 0.77
N TYR A 22 14.13 -9.82 0.76
CA TYR A 22 13.38 -10.06 -0.47
C TYR A 22 12.91 -8.79 -1.17
N VAL A 23 13.07 -7.63 -0.55
CA VAL A 23 12.63 -6.33 -1.08
C VAL A 23 13.84 -5.44 -1.30
N GLY A 24 14.15 -5.15 -2.56
CA GLY A 24 15.28 -4.28 -2.93
C GLY A 24 15.18 -2.88 -2.33
N SER A 25 16.30 -2.22 -2.14
CA SER A 25 16.38 -0.87 -1.57
C SER A 25 15.67 0.20 -2.43
N ASP A 26 15.53 -0.06 -3.72
CA ASP A 26 14.88 0.80 -4.71
C ASP A 26 13.42 0.40 -5.00
N ASN A 27 12.89 -0.60 -4.30
CA ASN A 27 11.53 -1.06 -4.49
C ASN A 27 10.49 0.00 -4.07
N VAL A 28 9.47 0.18 -4.89
CA VAL A 28 8.41 1.18 -4.68
C VAL A 28 7.68 0.98 -3.35
N VAL A 29 7.59 -0.24 -2.82
CA VAL A 29 6.93 -0.47 -1.52
C VAL A 29 7.65 0.22 -0.37
N ARG A 30 8.96 0.40 -0.44
CA ARG A 30 9.71 1.17 0.56
C ARG A 30 9.35 2.65 0.51
N PHE A 31 9.09 3.17 -0.68
CA PHE A 31 8.59 4.53 -0.85
C PHE A 31 7.16 4.70 -0.32
N ILE A 32 6.26 3.74 -0.57
CA ILE A 32 4.91 3.74 -0.01
C ILE A 32 4.96 3.78 1.51
N ASP A 33 5.78 2.93 2.11
CA ASP A 33 5.97 2.84 3.55
C ASP A 33 6.42 4.18 4.14
N ALA A 34 7.47 4.76 3.59
CA ALA A 34 8.00 6.06 4.02
C ALA A 34 7.00 7.21 3.82
N PHE A 35 6.28 7.23 2.70
CA PHE A 35 5.27 8.24 2.41
C PHE A 35 4.15 8.22 3.45
N VAL A 36 3.58 7.07 3.74
CA VAL A 36 2.48 6.95 4.71
C VAL A 36 2.97 7.25 6.13
N ASP A 37 4.15 6.76 6.50
CA ASP A 37 4.72 7.03 7.83
C ASP A 37 5.02 8.51 8.06
N GLY A 38 5.25 9.28 7.00
CA GLY A 38 5.43 10.73 7.05
C GLY A 38 4.14 11.55 7.14
N LEU A 39 2.96 10.92 7.01
CA LEU A 39 1.66 11.61 7.05
C LEU A 39 1.16 11.78 8.49
N ASP A 40 0.53 12.92 8.76
CA ASP A 40 -0.34 13.08 9.92
C ASP A 40 -1.76 12.62 9.55
N LEU A 41 -2.07 11.36 9.83
CA LEU A 41 -3.35 10.76 9.46
C LEU A 41 -4.53 11.38 10.22
N LYS A 42 -4.32 11.83 11.43
CA LYS A 42 -5.35 12.51 12.22
C LYS A 42 -5.70 13.86 11.58
N ALA A 43 -4.69 14.66 11.23
CA ALA A 43 -4.89 15.93 10.53
C ALA A 43 -5.51 15.74 9.14
N ALA A 44 -5.19 14.64 8.46
CA ALA A 44 -5.79 14.28 7.17
C ALA A 44 -7.26 13.84 7.28
N GLY A 45 -7.77 13.60 8.48
CA GLY A 45 -9.16 13.28 8.75
C GLY A 45 -9.47 11.78 8.80
N PHE A 46 -8.47 10.93 8.95
CA PHE A 46 -8.69 9.49 9.14
C PHE A 46 -9.25 9.19 10.51
N GLU A 47 -10.22 8.29 10.56
CA GLU A 47 -10.80 7.79 11.80
C GLU A 47 -9.92 6.69 12.42
N ARG A 48 -10.05 6.52 13.73
CA ARG A 48 -9.39 5.43 14.49
C ARG A 48 -7.86 5.44 14.43
N VAL A 49 -7.26 6.61 14.24
CA VAL A 49 -5.80 6.76 14.27
C VAL A 49 -5.25 6.41 15.66
N GLN A 50 -6.00 6.74 16.71
CA GLN A 50 -5.68 6.34 18.07
C GLN A 50 -6.41 5.04 18.40
N ALA A 51 -5.66 4.06 18.92
CA ALA A 51 -6.22 2.80 19.36
C ALA A 51 -7.22 3.02 20.51
N LYS A 52 -8.31 2.27 20.51
CA LYS A 52 -9.23 2.24 21.64
C LYS A 52 -8.56 1.60 22.85
N SER A 53 -8.88 2.10 24.04
CA SER A 53 -8.34 1.58 25.30
C SER A 53 -8.90 0.20 25.68
N THR A 54 -10.05 -0.18 25.10
CA THR A 54 -10.75 -1.43 25.41
C THR A 54 -11.27 -2.09 24.14
N GLY A 55 -11.45 -3.41 24.21
CA GLY A 55 -11.95 -4.22 23.11
C GLY A 55 -10.85 -4.87 22.27
N ARG A 56 -11.25 -5.57 21.21
CA ARG A 56 -10.30 -6.20 20.28
C ARG A 56 -9.49 -5.12 19.54
N PRO A 57 -8.14 -5.20 19.52
CA PRO A 57 -7.33 -4.26 18.75
C PRO A 57 -7.74 -4.24 17.29
N GLY A 58 -7.94 -3.03 16.75
CA GLY A 58 -8.13 -2.84 15.32
C GLY A 58 -6.81 -2.67 14.60
N TYR A 59 -6.85 -2.75 13.26
CA TYR A 59 -5.69 -2.45 12.43
C TYR A 59 -5.41 -0.94 12.43
N ASP A 60 -4.13 -0.60 12.38
CA ASP A 60 -3.70 0.79 12.21
C ASP A 60 -4.16 1.30 10.82
N PRO A 61 -4.81 2.46 10.74
CA PRO A 61 -5.16 3.10 9.46
C PRO A 61 -3.97 3.24 8.51
N ALA A 62 -2.77 3.46 9.03
CA ALA A 62 -1.54 3.54 8.22
C ALA A 62 -1.30 2.25 7.43
N ASP A 63 -1.46 1.09 8.04
CA ASP A 63 -1.25 -0.20 7.39
C ASP A 63 -2.29 -0.45 6.28
N LEU A 64 -3.56 -0.13 6.54
CA LEU A 64 -4.62 -0.26 5.55
C LEU A 64 -4.44 0.73 4.38
N LEU A 65 -3.98 1.94 4.66
CA LEU A 65 -3.67 2.93 3.64
C LEU A 65 -2.52 2.48 2.74
N LYS A 66 -1.45 1.93 3.32
CA LYS A 66 -0.33 1.35 2.57
C LYS A 66 -0.80 0.25 1.62
N LEU A 67 -1.66 -0.63 2.10
CA LEU A 67 -2.24 -1.71 1.30
C LEU A 67 -3.03 -1.17 0.09
N TYR A 68 -3.86 -0.15 0.30
CA TYR A 68 -4.63 0.46 -0.78
C TYR A 68 -3.75 1.19 -1.80
N ILE A 69 -2.70 1.88 -1.36
CA ILE A 69 -1.76 2.54 -2.28
C ILE A 69 -1.04 1.49 -3.13
N TYR A 70 -0.60 0.39 -2.52
CA TYR A 70 -0.03 -0.73 -3.26
C TYR A 70 -1.01 -1.29 -4.30
N GLY A 71 -2.26 -1.53 -3.90
CA GLY A 71 -3.30 -2.02 -4.79
C GLY A 71 -3.58 -1.07 -5.94
N TYR A 72 -3.57 0.22 -5.68
CA TYR A 72 -3.74 1.25 -6.71
C TYR A 72 -2.63 1.22 -7.75
N LEU A 73 -1.37 1.14 -7.32
CA LEU A 73 -0.21 1.06 -8.21
C LEU A 73 -0.18 -0.21 -9.04
N ASN A 74 -0.60 -1.33 -8.46
CA ASN A 74 -0.54 -2.64 -9.09
C ASN A 74 -1.89 -3.10 -9.66
N ARG A 75 -2.86 -2.20 -9.76
CA ARG A 75 -4.19 -2.44 -10.32
C ARG A 75 -4.98 -3.55 -9.61
N VAL A 76 -4.74 -3.74 -8.32
CA VAL A 76 -5.51 -4.63 -7.47
C VAL A 76 -6.61 -3.81 -6.79
N ARG A 77 -7.82 -3.86 -7.30
CA ARG A 77 -8.94 -2.98 -6.90
C ARG A 77 -9.93 -3.63 -5.94
N SER A 78 -9.96 -4.94 -5.89
CA SER A 78 -10.90 -5.69 -5.05
C SER A 78 -10.33 -5.89 -3.66
N SER A 79 -11.14 -5.64 -2.63
CA SER A 79 -10.77 -5.91 -1.24
C SER A 79 -10.46 -7.39 -0.99
N ARG A 80 -11.17 -8.29 -1.67
CA ARG A 80 -10.90 -9.75 -1.61
C ARG A 80 -9.54 -10.11 -2.21
N ARG A 81 -9.18 -9.48 -3.31
CA ARG A 81 -7.85 -9.69 -3.91
C ARG A 81 -6.74 -9.09 -3.05
N LEU A 82 -6.96 -7.92 -2.45
CA LEU A 82 -6.01 -7.33 -1.51
C LEU A 82 -5.77 -8.24 -0.31
N GLU A 83 -6.81 -8.84 0.24
CA GLU A 83 -6.67 -9.83 1.32
C GLU A 83 -5.76 -11.00 0.89
N VAL A 84 -5.95 -11.55 -0.31
CA VAL A 84 -5.11 -12.63 -0.84
C VAL A 84 -3.65 -12.17 -0.97
N GLU A 85 -3.41 -10.96 -1.47
CA GLU A 85 -2.05 -10.41 -1.62
C GLU A 85 -1.31 -10.31 -0.27
N THR A 86 -1.99 -10.03 0.83
CA THR A 86 -1.36 -9.98 2.16
C THR A 86 -0.75 -11.31 2.59
N ARG A 87 -1.17 -12.42 1.99
CA ARG A 87 -0.74 -13.78 2.34
C ARG A 87 0.27 -14.38 1.38
N ARG A 88 0.30 -13.91 0.13
CA ARG A 88 1.09 -14.52 -0.94
C ARG A 88 2.13 -13.59 -1.57
N ASN A 89 1.98 -12.29 -1.45
CA ASN A 89 2.84 -11.32 -2.11
C ASN A 89 3.93 -10.83 -1.14
N LEU A 90 5.18 -11.10 -1.44
CA LEU A 90 6.31 -10.73 -0.57
C LEU A 90 6.41 -9.22 -0.33
N GLU A 91 6.15 -8.41 -1.34
CA GLU A 91 6.15 -6.95 -1.20
C GLU A 91 5.08 -6.47 -0.23
N VAL A 92 3.87 -7.05 -0.30
CA VAL A 92 2.76 -6.72 0.61
C VAL A 92 3.03 -7.28 2.02
N ILE A 93 3.59 -8.47 2.12
CA ILE A 93 4.00 -9.06 3.40
C ILE A 93 5.03 -8.17 4.11
N TRP A 94 5.98 -7.64 3.36
CA TRP A 94 6.94 -6.66 3.89
C TRP A 94 6.25 -5.37 4.32
N LEU A 95 5.40 -4.81 3.45
CA LEU A 95 4.72 -3.52 3.64
C LEU A 95 3.83 -3.52 4.90
N LEU A 96 3.08 -4.60 5.11
CA LEU A 96 2.18 -4.77 6.25
C LEU A 96 2.80 -5.52 7.43
N ARG A 97 4.09 -5.82 7.39
CA ARG A 97 4.80 -6.51 8.46
C ARG A 97 4.10 -7.80 8.89
N ARG A 98 3.68 -8.60 7.91
CA ARG A 98 2.95 -9.87 8.04
C ARG A 98 1.52 -9.76 8.59
N LEU A 99 0.94 -8.56 8.64
CA LEU A 99 -0.47 -8.40 8.99
C LEU A 99 -1.35 -8.86 7.83
N THR A 100 -2.47 -9.50 8.15
CA THR A 100 -3.39 -10.09 7.18
C THR A 100 -4.84 -9.65 7.44
N PRO A 101 -5.18 -8.37 7.21
CA PRO A 101 -6.54 -7.90 7.36
C PRO A 101 -7.48 -8.62 6.40
N ASP A 102 -8.69 -8.92 6.85
CA ASP A 102 -9.71 -9.52 6.01
C ASP A 102 -10.35 -8.49 5.05
N PHE A 103 -11.01 -9.01 4.00
CA PHE A 103 -11.61 -8.15 2.97
C PHE A 103 -12.66 -7.19 3.51
N LYS A 104 -13.37 -7.55 4.56
CA LYS A 104 -14.39 -6.70 5.18
C LYS A 104 -13.74 -5.50 5.88
N THR A 105 -12.70 -5.74 6.65
CA THR A 105 -11.90 -4.68 7.29
C THR A 105 -11.32 -3.72 6.25
N ILE A 106 -10.78 -4.25 5.17
CA ILE A 106 -10.22 -3.46 4.06
C ILE A 106 -11.30 -2.59 3.42
N ALA A 107 -12.46 -3.16 3.10
CA ALA A 107 -13.58 -2.44 2.47
C ALA A 107 -14.17 -1.36 3.41
N ASP A 108 -14.36 -1.68 4.67
CA ASP A 108 -14.90 -0.77 5.68
C ASP A 108 -13.99 0.44 5.88
N PHE A 109 -12.69 0.25 5.90
CA PHE A 109 -11.71 1.33 6.00
C PHE A 109 -11.89 2.38 4.88
N ARG A 110 -12.01 1.93 3.64
CA ARG A 110 -12.22 2.83 2.50
C ARG A 110 -13.56 3.55 2.58
N ARG A 111 -14.62 2.83 2.95
CA ARG A 111 -15.96 3.40 3.10
C ARG A 111 -15.98 4.50 4.16
N ASP A 112 -15.35 4.27 5.30
CA ASP A 112 -15.38 5.16 6.45
C ASP A 112 -14.48 6.40 6.30
N ASN A 113 -13.50 6.35 5.38
CA ASN A 113 -12.49 7.39 5.22
C ASN A 113 -12.42 7.97 3.78
N ARG A 114 -13.53 8.05 3.07
CA ARG A 114 -13.56 8.44 1.65
C ARG A 114 -12.86 9.74 1.33
N THR A 115 -13.13 10.78 2.08
CA THR A 115 -12.59 12.12 1.82
C THR A 115 -11.09 12.18 2.10
N ALA A 116 -10.66 11.69 3.26
CA ALA A 116 -9.27 11.62 3.63
C ALA A 116 -8.47 10.74 2.66
N PHE A 117 -9.04 9.62 2.26
CA PHE A 117 -8.47 8.70 1.29
C PHE A 117 -8.19 9.37 -0.06
N ARG A 118 -9.17 10.11 -0.61
CA ARG A 118 -8.99 10.85 -1.87
C ARG A 118 -7.89 11.89 -1.79
N GLN A 119 -7.81 12.62 -0.70
CA GLN A 119 -6.81 13.65 -0.51
C GLN A 119 -5.41 13.05 -0.48
N VAL A 120 -5.20 11.99 0.29
CA VAL A 120 -3.90 11.31 0.39
C VAL A 120 -3.48 10.72 -0.96
N PHE A 121 -4.41 10.09 -1.68
CA PHE A 121 -4.10 9.56 -3.01
C PHE A 121 -3.69 10.65 -4.00
N ARG A 122 -4.32 11.82 -3.94
CA ARG A 122 -3.94 12.97 -4.75
C ARG A 122 -2.51 13.42 -4.44
N GLU A 123 -2.20 13.57 -3.16
CA GLU A 123 -0.86 13.94 -2.71
C GLU A 123 0.20 12.92 -3.14
N PHE A 124 -0.11 11.64 -2.99
CA PHE A 124 0.77 10.57 -3.41
C PHE A 124 1.08 10.60 -4.91
N VAL A 125 0.06 10.77 -5.75
CA VAL A 125 0.25 10.85 -7.21
C VAL A 125 1.06 12.07 -7.60
N VAL A 126 0.82 13.23 -6.98
CA VAL A 126 1.60 14.45 -7.23
C VAL A 126 3.07 14.22 -6.87
N LEU A 127 3.34 13.66 -5.71
CA LEU A 127 4.70 13.37 -5.27
C LEU A 127 5.41 12.36 -6.20
N CYS A 128 4.72 11.32 -6.61
CA CYS A 128 5.27 10.34 -7.56
C CYS A 128 5.63 10.98 -8.92
N ARG A 129 4.85 11.94 -9.38
CA ARG A 129 5.15 12.70 -10.61
C ARG A 129 6.39 13.57 -10.44
N GLU A 130 6.50 14.26 -9.32
CA GLU A 130 7.67 15.11 -9.03
C GLU A 130 8.96 14.31 -8.95
N LEU A 131 8.88 13.10 -8.40
CA LEU A 131 10.03 12.20 -8.26
C LEU A 131 10.27 11.29 -9.49
N ASP A 132 9.45 11.41 -10.52
CA ASP A 132 9.51 10.56 -11.74
C ASP A 132 9.53 9.05 -11.42
N LEU A 133 8.77 8.63 -10.42
CA LEU A 133 8.70 7.23 -9.97
C LEU A 133 7.83 6.34 -10.85
N PHE A 134 7.04 6.94 -11.74
CA PHE A 134 6.20 6.22 -12.68
C PHE A 134 6.77 6.31 -14.10
N GLY A 135 6.68 5.23 -14.86
CA GLY A 135 6.85 5.29 -16.29
C GLY A 135 5.83 6.24 -16.94
N ARG A 136 6.18 6.82 -18.09
CA ARG A 136 5.37 7.84 -18.76
C ARG A 136 3.90 7.45 -18.96
N GLU A 137 3.60 6.18 -19.21
CA GLU A 137 2.23 5.67 -19.39
C GLU A 137 1.38 5.79 -18.12
N LEU A 138 1.95 5.45 -16.97
CA LEU A 138 1.26 5.57 -15.69
C LEU A 138 0.97 7.04 -15.37
N ILE A 139 1.93 7.92 -15.59
CA ILE A 139 1.78 9.37 -15.40
C ILE A 139 0.66 9.92 -16.29
N ALA A 140 0.55 9.48 -17.55
CA ALA A 140 -0.49 9.94 -18.46
C ALA A 140 -1.90 9.60 -17.95
N VAL A 141 -2.12 8.37 -17.50
CA VAL A 141 -3.42 7.92 -16.95
C VAL A 141 -3.78 8.65 -15.67
N TYR A 142 -2.86 8.80 -14.74
CA TYR A 142 -3.10 9.47 -13.46
C TYR A 142 -3.14 10.99 -13.61
N GLY A 143 -2.32 11.57 -14.49
CA GLY A 143 -2.34 12.97 -14.81
C GLY A 143 -3.68 13.45 -15.36
N THR A 144 -4.35 12.65 -16.18
CA THR A 144 -5.68 12.94 -16.70
C THR A 144 -6.73 12.95 -15.59
N ARG A 145 -6.65 12.00 -14.64
CA ARG A 145 -7.56 11.96 -13.49
C ARG A 145 -7.39 13.16 -12.56
N ILE A 146 -6.17 13.60 -12.32
CA ILE A 146 -5.88 14.77 -11.48
C ILE A 146 -6.41 16.05 -12.15
N LYS A 147 -6.21 16.20 -13.44
CA LYS A 147 -6.75 17.35 -14.20
C LYS A 147 -8.29 17.41 -14.15
N ALA A 148 -8.94 16.25 -14.29
CA ALA A 148 -10.41 16.16 -14.20
C ALA A 148 -10.94 16.57 -12.83
N VAL A 149 -10.23 16.24 -11.74
CA VAL A 149 -10.59 16.63 -10.37
C VAL A 149 -10.36 18.12 -10.15
N ASN A 150 -9.22 18.66 -10.60
CA ASN A 150 -8.88 20.07 -10.43
C ASN A 150 -9.80 21.00 -11.24
N SER A 151 -10.32 20.56 -12.40
CA SER A 151 -11.26 21.36 -13.19
C SER A 151 -12.65 21.46 -12.55
N ARG A 152 -13.02 20.52 -11.69
CA ARG A 152 -14.29 20.55 -10.93
C ARG A 152 -14.25 21.48 -9.71
N GLU A 153 -13.08 21.76 -9.17
CA GLU A 153 -12.90 22.63 -8.02
C GLU A 153 -12.77 24.13 -8.40
N ARG A 154 -12.69 24.44 -9.71
CA ARG A 154 -12.57 25.83 -10.21
C ARG A 154 -13.86 26.44 -10.76
N ASN A 155 -14.98 25.73 -10.70
CA ASN A 155 -16.30 26.25 -11.11
C ASN A 155 -17.20 26.46 -9.89
#